data_893ce19188403f4001112edbf40ecd76
#
_entry.id   893ce19188403f4001112edbf40ecd76
#
_cell.length_a   1.000
_cell.length_b   1.000
_cell.length_c   1.000
_cell.angle_alpha   90.00
_cell.angle_beta   90.00
_cell.angle_gamma   90.00
#
_symmetry.space_group_name_H-M   'P 1'
#
loop_
_entity.id
_entity.type
_entity.pdbx_description
1 polymer ?
#
loop_
_entity_poly.entity_id
_entity_poly.type
_entity_poly.pdbx_seq_one_letter_code
_entity_poly.pdbx_strand_id
1 'polypeptide(L)'
;MSNKEEILNRLRKNVRETYDMPDLSFPKLTFDDPVAEFIHQTTTAAGAHLVEMHEGDDINDIIRQAYPNTKVVSSNVAGVKADRNPDEVAKAQDLDGTDVGVVEGGVACAENACVWVPMNMK
;
A
#
# COMPACT_ATOMS: atom_id res chain seq x y z
N MET A 1 -10.47 10.58 30.87
CA MET A 1 -11.04 10.09 29.60
C MET A 1 -10.25 10.72 28.47
N SER A 2 -9.84 9.95 27.50
CA SER A 2 -9.14 10.50 26.34
C SER A 2 -10.13 11.22 25.41
N ASN A 3 -9.64 12.18 24.60
CA ASN A 3 -10.47 12.86 23.60
C ASN A 3 -11.16 11.85 22.65
N LYS A 4 -10.50 10.75 22.36
CA LYS A 4 -11.07 9.66 21.54
C LYS A 4 -12.31 9.05 22.22
N GLU A 5 -12.22 8.72 23.50
CA GLU A 5 -13.34 8.14 24.26
C GLU A 5 -14.51 9.09 24.39
N GLU A 6 -14.24 10.38 24.58
CA GLU A 6 -15.28 11.41 24.63
C GLU A 6 -16.03 11.50 23.30
N ILE A 7 -15.32 11.53 22.17
CA ILE A 7 -15.90 11.56 20.84
C ILE A 7 -16.74 10.30 20.59
N LEU A 8 -16.20 9.13 20.90
CA LEU A 8 -16.92 7.85 20.73
C LEU A 8 -18.18 7.78 21.59
N ASN A 9 -18.13 8.29 22.80
CA ASN A 9 -19.31 8.32 23.69
C ASN A 9 -20.39 9.28 23.19
N ARG A 10 -20.00 10.44 22.64
CA ARG A 10 -20.94 11.37 21.99
C ARG A 10 -21.60 10.72 20.76
N LEU A 11 -20.83 10.04 19.93
CA LEU A 11 -21.36 9.30 18.76
C LEU A 11 -22.36 8.22 19.19
N ARG A 12 -22.04 7.39 20.19
CA ARG A 12 -22.93 6.34 20.72
C ARG A 12 -24.24 6.91 21.26
N LYS A 13 -24.21 8.06 21.94
CA LYS A 13 -25.41 8.73 22.45
C LYS A 13 -26.33 9.26 21.33
N ASN A 14 -25.77 9.55 20.16
CA ASN A 14 -26.52 10.08 19.03
C ASN A 14 -27.10 8.96 18.12
N VAL A 15 -26.70 7.71 18.31
CA VAL A 15 -27.28 6.57 17.60
C VAL A 15 -28.68 6.31 18.16
N ARG A 16 -29.69 6.61 17.36
CA ARG A 16 -31.11 6.43 17.76
C ARG A 16 -31.64 5.04 17.48
N GLU A 17 -31.10 4.38 16.46
CA GLU A 17 -31.52 3.06 16.02
C GLU A 17 -30.28 2.20 15.74
N THR A 18 -30.38 0.92 16.07
CA THR A 18 -29.36 -0.07 15.77
C THR A 18 -29.94 -1.07 14.78
N TYR A 19 -29.14 -1.44 13.79
CA TYR A 19 -29.53 -2.41 12.77
C TYR A 19 -28.58 -3.59 12.84
N ASP A 20 -29.12 -4.77 12.54
CA ASP A 20 -28.29 -5.96 12.37
C ASP A 20 -27.34 -5.79 11.19
N MET A 21 -26.22 -6.50 11.24
CA MET A 21 -25.29 -6.53 10.11
C MET A 21 -26.03 -7.04 8.86
N PRO A 22 -25.91 -6.34 7.72
CA PRO A 22 -26.55 -6.81 6.50
C PRO A 22 -26.01 -8.17 6.07
N ASP A 23 -26.85 -8.94 5.37
CA ASP A 23 -26.42 -10.19 4.76
C ASP A 23 -25.37 -9.90 3.68
N LEU A 24 -24.18 -10.47 3.86
CA LEU A 24 -23.05 -10.33 2.93
C LEU A 24 -22.90 -11.54 2.00
N SER A 25 -23.89 -12.44 1.95
CA SER A 25 -23.90 -13.64 1.11
C SER A 25 -24.31 -13.39 -0.35
N PHE A 26 -24.17 -12.14 -0.83
CA PHE A 26 -24.43 -11.81 -2.23
C PHE A 26 -23.31 -12.33 -3.16
N PRO A 27 -23.57 -12.52 -4.45
CA PRO A 27 -22.55 -12.91 -5.42
C PRO A 27 -21.40 -11.90 -5.43
N LYS A 28 -20.19 -12.39 -5.21
CA LYS A 28 -18.96 -11.57 -5.23
C LYS A 28 -18.41 -11.51 -6.65
N LEU A 29 -17.80 -10.38 -6.98
CA LEU A 29 -17.04 -10.26 -8.20
C LEU A 29 -15.85 -11.23 -8.16
N THR A 30 -15.74 -12.08 -9.16
CA THR A 30 -14.66 -13.05 -9.31
C THR A 30 -14.06 -12.94 -10.71
N PHE A 31 -12.79 -13.28 -10.84
CA PHE A 31 -12.05 -13.27 -12.10
C PHE A 31 -11.49 -14.67 -12.36
N ASP A 32 -11.51 -15.12 -13.62
CA ASP A 32 -10.93 -16.41 -14.01
C ASP A 32 -9.41 -16.43 -13.80
N ASP A 33 -8.75 -15.31 -14.11
CA ASP A 33 -7.34 -15.07 -13.84
C ASP A 33 -7.15 -13.73 -13.12
N PRO A 34 -7.14 -13.72 -11.77
CA PRO A 34 -7.00 -12.49 -11.01
C PRO A 34 -5.63 -11.82 -11.19
N VAL A 35 -4.58 -12.57 -11.51
CA VAL A 35 -3.24 -11.99 -11.78
C VAL A 35 -3.25 -11.22 -13.09
N ALA A 36 -3.80 -11.80 -14.15
CA ALA A 36 -3.93 -11.12 -15.44
C ALA A 36 -4.81 -9.85 -15.33
N GLU A 37 -5.90 -9.93 -14.56
CA GLU A 37 -6.76 -8.78 -14.31
C GLU A 37 -6.05 -7.68 -13.50
N PHE A 38 -5.28 -8.04 -12.48
CA PHE A 38 -4.46 -7.08 -11.73
C PHE A 38 -3.45 -6.38 -12.65
N ILE A 39 -2.75 -7.11 -13.50
CA ILE A 39 -1.81 -6.55 -14.48
C ILE A 39 -2.52 -5.59 -15.42
N HIS A 40 -3.68 -5.99 -15.94
CA HIS A 40 -4.50 -5.17 -16.84
C HIS A 40 -4.93 -3.86 -16.15
N GLN A 41 -5.47 -3.93 -14.95
CA GLN A 41 -5.91 -2.75 -14.20
C GLN A 41 -4.75 -1.83 -13.80
N THR A 42 -3.62 -2.41 -13.41
CA THR A 42 -2.41 -1.64 -13.05
C THR A 42 -1.90 -0.83 -14.24
N THR A 43 -1.82 -1.43 -15.41
CA THR A 43 -1.23 -0.81 -16.61
C THR A 43 -2.20 0.12 -17.33
N THR A 44 -3.49 -0.17 -17.36
CA THR A 44 -4.50 0.61 -18.08
C THR A 44 -5.20 1.66 -17.21
N ALA A 45 -5.85 1.23 -16.13
CA ALA A 45 -6.66 2.14 -15.31
C ALA A 45 -5.80 2.97 -14.35
N ALA A 46 -4.82 2.37 -13.69
CA ALA A 46 -3.90 3.08 -12.79
C ALA A 46 -2.77 3.79 -13.53
N GLY A 47 -2.50 3.41 -14.79
CA GLY A 47 -1.41 4.00 -15.58
C GLY A 47 -0.02 3.78 -15.00
N ALA A 48 0.13 2.73 -14.20
CA ALA A 48 1.38 2.40 -13.54
C ALA A 48 2.25 1.50 -14.43
N HIS A 49 3.55 1.50 -14.16
CA HIS A 49 4.51 0.60 -14.78
C HIS A 49 4.64 -0.67 -13.92
N LEU A 50 4.37 -1.82 -14.50
CA LEU A 50 4.45 -3.12 -13.82
C LEU A 50 5.69 -3.86 -14.29
N VAL A 51 6.47 -4.36 -13.35
CA VAL A 51 7.66 -5.19 -13.61
C VAL A 51 7.50 -6.50 -12.86
N GLU A 52 7.57 -7.62 -13.57
CA GLU A 52 7.67 -8.93 -12.95
C GLU A 52 9.13 -9.22 -12.59
N MET A 53 9.35 -9.60 -11.33
CA MET A 53 10.67 -10.01 -10.86
C MET A 53 10.79 -11.53 -10.86
N HIS A 54 11.95 -12.02 -11.28
CA HIS A 54 12.28 -13.43 -11.31
C HIS A 54 13.43 -13.72 -10.34
N GLU A 55 13.65 -14.99 -10.06
CA GLU A 55 14.77 -15.43 -9.25
C GLU A 55 16.10 -14.95 -9.87
N GLY A 56 16.91 -14.27 -9.06
CA GLY A 56 18.18 -13.69 -9.49
C GLY A 56 18.12 -12.21 -9.91
N ASP A 57 16.92 -11.64 -10.06
CA ASP A 57 16.78 -10.20 -10.33
C ASP A 57 17.16 -9.36 -9.10
N ASP A 58 17.81 -8.22 -9.34
CA ASP A 58 18.13 -7.25 -8.28
C ASP A 58 17.12 -6.09 -8.34
N ILE A 59 16.35 -5.94 -7.28
CA ILE A 59 15.38 -4.84 -7.13
C ILE A 59 16.04 -3.45 -7.30
N ASN A 60 17.29 -3.31 -6.89
CA ASN A 60 18.00 -2.03 -7.02
C ASN A 60 18.29 -1.68 -8.49
N ASP A 61 18.54 -2.68 -9.33
CA ASP A 61 18.70 -2.48 -10.77
C ASP A 61 17.38 -2.08 -11.42
N ILE A 62 16.28 -2.72 -11.02
CA ILE A 62 14.94 -2.39 -11.49
C ILE A 62 14.56 -0.96 -11.12
N ILE A 63 14.82 -0.54 -9.89
CA ILE A 63 14.58 0.84 -9.44
C ILE A 63 15.40 1.84 -10.27
N ARG A 64 16.67 1.56 -10.50
CA ARG A 64 17.55 2.45 -11.29
C ARG A 64 17.11 2.55 -12.74
N GLN A 65 16.62 1.48 -13.33
CA GLN A 65 16.10 1.48 -14.71
C GLN A 65 14.79 2.25 -14.82
N ALA A 66 13.88 2.08 -13.83
CA ALA A 66 12.62 2.78 -13.83
C ALA A 66 12.76 4.28 -13.52
N TYR A 67 13.71 4.63 -12.65
CA TYR A 67 13.93 6.00 -12.16
C TYR A 67 15.42 6.39 -12.24
N PRO A 68 15.95 6.61 -13.44
CA PRO A 68 17.40 6.80 -13.64
C PRO A 68 17.97 8.07 -12.99
N ASN A 69 17.12 9.06 -12.72
CA ASN A 69 17.53 10.34 -12.11
C ASN A 69 17.35 10.38 -10.58
N THR A 70 17.03 9.25 -9.96
CA THR A 70 16.84 9.16 -8.51
C THR A 70 18.13 9.42 -7.76
N LYS A 71 18.07 10.30 -6.77
CA LYS A 71 19.18 10.62 -5.86
C LYS A 71 18.94 10.08 -4.46
N VAL A 72 17.69 10.13 -3.99
CA VAL A 72 17.31 9.74 -2.63
C VAL A 72 16.20 8.68 -2.67
N VAL A 73 16.51 7.52 -2.13
CA VAL A 73 15.57 6.39 -1.96
C VAL A 73 15.25 6.24 -0.48
N SER A 74 13.98 6.15 -0.15
CA SER A 74 13.51 5.83 1.20
C SER A 74 12.82 4.48 1.20
N SER A 75 13.24 3.58 2.04
CA SER A 75 12.65 2.23 2.16
C SER A 75 13.03 1.55 3.47
N ASN A 76 12.13 0.69 3.95
CA ASN A 76 12.39 -0.29 5.00
C ASN A 76 12.44 -1.73 4.46
N VAL A 77 12.33 -1.90 3.14
CA VAL A 77 12.30 -3.21 2.49
C VAL A 77 13.69 -3.83 2.46
N ALA A 78 13.80 -5.08 2.93
CA ALA A 78 15.05 -5.82 2.88
C ALA A 78 15.57 -5.98 1.45
N GLY A 79 16.86 -5.77 1.24
CA GLY A 79 17.50 -5.83 -0.08
C GLY A 79 17.44 -4.54 -0.90
N VAL A 80 16.61 -3.56 -0.53
CA VAL A 80 16.63 -2.23 -1.15
C VAL A 80 17.75 -1.40 -0.54
N LYS A 81 18.61 -0.85 -1.40
CA LYS A 81 19.64 0.11 -1.00
C LYS A 81 18.99 1.48 -0.83
N ALA A 82 18.58 1.77 0.41
CA ALA A 82 17.92 3.01 0.76
C ALA A 82 18.87 3.99 1.43
N ASP A 83 18.68 5.29 1.14
CA ASP A 83 19.38 6.38 1.82
C ASP A 83 18.73 6.71 3.16
N ARG A 84 17.43 6.46 3.28
CA ARG A 84 16.62 6.71 4.48
C ARG A 84 15.72 5.52 4.77
N ASN A 85 15.57 5.21 6.07
CA ASN A 85 14.61 4.22 6.53
C ASN A 85 13.45 4.93 7.24
N PRO A 86 12.21 4.81 6.76
CA PRO A 86 11.04 5.43 7.39
C PRO A 86 10.81 5.03 8.85
N ASP A 87 11.25 3.84 9.24
CA ASP A 87 11.09 3.34 10.62
C ASP A 87 12.13 3.92 11.60
N GLU A 88 13.20 4.54 11.09
CA GLU A 88 14.31 5.08 11.88
C GLU A 88 14.28 6.60 12.01
N VAL A 89 13.47 7.30 11.23
CA VAL A 89 13.37 8.75 11.29
C VAL A 89 12.58 9.21 12.53
N ALA A 90 13.02 10.31 13.12
CA ALA A 90 12.36 10.86 14.31
C ALA A 90 11.02 11.55 13.97
N LYS A 91 10.93 12.11 12.78
CA LYS A 91 9.74 12.85 12.30
C LYS A 91 9.47 12.50 10.84
N ALA A 92 8.19 12.52 10.45
CA ALA A 92 7.80 12.32 9.05
C ALA A 92 8.46 13.30 8.09
N GLN A 93 8.72 14.54 8.52
CA GLN A 93 9.39 15.58 7.75
C GLN A 93 10.86 15.23 7.40
N ASP A 94 11.48 14.32 8.15
CA ASP A 94 12.85 13.86 7.86
C ASP A 94 12.93 13.04 6.57
N LEU A 95 11.78 12.62 6.02
CA LEU A 95 11.66 11.97 4.72
C LEU A 95 11.46 12.95 3.55
N ASP A 96 11.36 14.24 3.82
CA ASP A 96 11.23 15.26 2.77
C ASP A 96 12.45 15.23 1.83
N GLY A 97 12.20 15.45 0.54
CA GLY A 97 13.21 15.33 -0.50
C GLY A 97 13.51 13.90 -0.95
N THR A 98 12.69 12.91 -0.57
CA THR A 98 12.74 11.56 -1.14
C THR A 98 12.25 11.58 -2.59
N ASP A 99 13.04 11.03 -3.50
CA ASP A 99 12.68 10.92 -4.92
C ASP A 99 11.86 9.67 -5.19
N VAL A 100 12.22 8.55 -4.54
CA VAL A 100 11.53 7.26 -4.67
C VAL A 100 11.32 6.64 -3.30
N GLY A 101 10.08 6.32 -2.98
CA GLY A 101 9.72 5.49 -1.84
C GLY A 101 9.44 4.06 -2.29
N VAL A 102 10.04 3.08 -1.62
CA VAL A 102 9.81 1.66 -1.89
C VAL A 102 9.18 1.02 -0.67
N VAL A 103 8.03 0.40 -0.85
CA VAL A 103 7.28 -0.28 0.19
C VAL A 103 6.90 -1.68 -0.25
N GLU A 104 6.76 -2.59 0.70
CA GLU A 104 6.27 -3.94 0.45
C GLU A 104 4.75 -3.98 0.60
N GLY A 105 4.08 -4.60 -0.38
CA GLY A 105 2.65 -4.85 -0.34
C GLY A 105 2.35 -6.28 0.08
N GLY A 106 1.27 -6.46 0.84
CA GLY A 106 0.84 -7.79 1.31
C GLY A 106 -0.20 -8.44 0.41
N VAL A 107 -1.23 -7.70 0.06
CA VAL A 107 -2.38 -8.20 -0.72
C VAL A 107 -2.67 -7.24 -1.87
N ALA A 108 -2.84 -7.80 -3.06
CA ALA A 108 -3.23 -7.06 -4.26
C ALA A 108 -4.70 -7.34 -4.62
N CYS A 109 -5.43 -6.31 -5.03
CA CYS A 109 -6.81 -6.40 -5.46
C CYS A 109 -6.90 -6.31 -6.98
N ALA A 110 -7.39 -7.37 -7.62
CA ALA A 110 -7.49 -7.44 -9.08
C ALA A 110 -8.50 -6.43 -9.66
N GLU A 111 -9.56 -6.12 -8.93
CA GLU A 111 -10.64 -5.25 -9.39
C GLU A 111 -10.19 -3.82 -9.69
N ASN A 112 -9.28 -3.28 -8.91
CA ASN A 112 -8.91 -1.87 -8.96
C ASN A 112 -7.40 -1.59 -8.87
N ALA A 113 -6.58 -2.62 -8.94
CA ALA A 113 -5.12 -2.54 -8.83
C ALA A 113 -4.61 -1.94 -7.50
N CYS A 114 -5.44 -1.93 -6.45
CA CYS A 114 -5.00 -1.50 -5.12
C CYS A 114 -4.09 -2.56 -4.50
N VAL A 115 -3.10 -2.09 -3.76
CA VAL A 115 -2.22 -2.94 -2.96
C VAL A 115 -2.32 -2.53 -1.50
N TRP A 116 -2.62 -3.49 -0.64
CA TRP A 116 -2.60 -3.28 0.79
C TRP A 116 -1.18 -3.25 1.31
N VAL A 117 -0.80 -2.13 1.91
CA VAL A 117 0.50 -1.97 2.57
C VAL A 117 0.29 -2.03 4.08
N PRO A 118 0.69 -3.11 4.76
CA PRO A 118 0.53 -3.21 6.20
C PRO A 118 1.47 -2.22 6.91
N MET A 119 0.91 -1.48 7.88
CA MET A 119 1.64 -0.44 8.62
C MET A 119 2.67 -0.99 9.63
N ASN A 120 2.62 -2.28 9.93
CA ASN A 120 3.45 -2.93 10.96
C ASN A 120 4.15 -4.17 10.40
N MET A 121 4.83 -4.01 9.29
CA MET A 121 5.76 -5.03 8.86
C MET A 121 7.07 -4.86 9.65
N LYS A 122 7.06 -5.43 10.83
CA LYS A 122 8.29 -5.70 11.60
C LYS A 122 8.75 -7.10 11.28
#